data_96e4f0932cfe87b62fd62630da3f5c81
#
_entry.id   96e4f0932cfe87b62fd62630da3f5c81
#
_cell.length_a   1.000
_cell.length_b   1.000
_cell.length_c   1.000
_cell.angle_alpha   90.00
_cell.angle_beta   90.00
_cell.angle_gamma   90.00
#
_symmetry.space_group_name_H-M   'P 1'
#
loop_
_entity.id
_entity.type
_entity.pdbx_description
1 polymer ?
#
loop_
_entity_poly.entity_id
_entity_poly.type
_entity_poly.pdbx_seq_one_letter_code
_entity_poly.pdbx_strand_id
1 'polypeptide(L)'
;MFYVGIDIAKNNHEASIIDSNGKLVSGSFSFSNSVKGLEKFKRIISSFLLSSNNCIIGMEATGHYWVSLYSFLVDLGFTCVVINPIQSDAFRKMYIRQTKNDSVDSFIIAQILRFGEFSVSHFSDEDTFALRNLSRYRFALVDEVTDWKRKLVAILDQVFPEYSSLFSNIYGVTSKELLSKYPLPEDMLSISANELAELLSKCSKGRFGIDKAKEIQDKASNSFGIKFALKSFSFQIKQIINQISFLEDQILDIEEEISSMLNSLCPVITTITGIGDILGAAIFSEIG
;
A
#
# COMPACT_ATOMS: atom_id res chain seq x y z
N MET A 1 4.83 24.35 30.52
CA MET A 1 4.64 23.42 29.45
C MET A 1 5.48 23.87 28.25
N PHE A 2 6.20 22.96 27.63
CA PHE A 2 6.98 23.23 26.42
C PHE A 2 6.39 22.42 25.26
N TYR A 3 6.59 22.92 24.05
CA TYR A 3 6.12 22.27 22.84
C TYR A 3 7.29 22.12 21.87
N VAL A 4 7.55 20.91 21.44
CA VAL A 4 8.60 20.58 20.49
C VAL A 4 7.96 20.18 19.18
N GLY A 5 8.15 20.97 18.15
CA GLY A 5 7.74 20.61 16.79
C GLY A 5 8.91 20.03 16.02
N ILE A 6 8.67 18.94 15.30
CA ILE A 6 9.69 18.26 14.49
C ILE A 6 9.19 18.18 13.06
N ASP A 7 9.92 18.80 12.15
CA ASP A 7 9.77 18.59 10.72
C ASP A 7 10.53 17.34 10.31
N ILE A 8 9.82 16.40 9.68
CA ILE A 8 10.30 15.07 9.38
C ILE A 8 10.82 14.98 7.95
N ALA A 9 12.07 14.52 7.80
CA ALA A 9 12.64 14.20 6.51
C ALA A 9 13.42 12.88 6.55
N LYS A 10 13.73 12.35 5.38
CA LYS A 10 14.37 11.03 5.21
C LYS A 10 15.69 10.90 5.97
N ASN A 11 16.55 11.91 5.89
CA ASN A 11 17.92 11.84 6.39
C ASN A 11 18.14 12.66 7.65
N ASN A 12 17.55 13.85 7.72
CA ASN A 12 17.71 14.78 8.84
C ASN A 12 16.36 15.38 9.18
N HIS A 13 16.05 15.39 10.46
CA HIS A 13 14.90 16.08 11.03
C HIS A 13 15.32 17.45 11.54
N GLU A 14 14.38 18.40 11.52
CA GLU A 14 14.59 19.73 12.13
C GLU A 14 13.60 19.89 13.28
N ALA A 15 14.09 20.37 14.44
CA ALA A 15 13.26 20.56 15.63
C ALA A 15 13.32 21.99 16.14
N SER A 16 12.17 22.48 16.61
CA SER A 16 12.04 23.76 17.31
C SER A 16 11.37 23.57 18.66
N ILE A 17 11.81 24.30 19.67
CA ILE A 17 11.26 24.25 21.03
C ILE A 17 10.68 25.63 21.38
N ILE A 18 9.40 25.66 21.79
CA ILE A 18 8.73 26.86 22.25
C ILE A 18 8.20 26.69 23.67
N ASP A 19 8.09 27.81 24.40
CA ASP A 19 7.43 27.86 25.70
C ASP A 19 5.90 28.02 25.58
N SER A 20 5.22 28.08 26.73
CA SER A 20 3.76 28.27 26.80
C SER A 20 3.29 29.63 26.21
N ASN A 21 4.17 30.62 26.08
CA ASN A 21 3.86 31.90 25.45
C ASN A 21 4.11 31.91 23.94
N GLY A 22 4.61 30.80 23.39
CA GLY A 22 4.94 30.66 21.96
C GLY A 22 6.29 31.24 21.57
N LYS A 23 7.13 31.57 22.56
CA LYS A 23 8.48 32.11 22.34
C LYS A 23 9.46 30.95 22.14
N LEU A 24 10.33 31.07 21.13
CA LEU A 24 11.45 30.14 20.96
C LEU A 24 12.34 30.08 22.17
N VAL A 25 12.56 28.90 22.71
CA VAL A 25 13.49 28.63 23.83
C VAL A 25 14.91 28.52 23.31
N SER A 26 15.10 27.99 22.12
CA SER A 26 16.35 27.97 21.37
C SER A 26 16.10 28.16 19.89
N GLY A 27 17.15 28.47 19.10
CA GLY A 27 17.03 28.31 17.63
C GLY A 27 16.69 26.89 17.25
N SER A 28 16.17 26.69 16.03
CA SER A 28 15.95 25.33 15.51
C SER A 28 17.26 24.56 15.44
N PHE A 29 17.17 23.24 15.54
CA PHE A 29 18.34 22.37 15.44
C PHE A 29 18.03 21.13 14.62
N SER A 30 19.00 20.75 13.81
CA SER A 30 18.91 19.55 12.99
C SER A 30 19.52 18.34 13.69
N PHE A 31 18.93 17.18 13.47
CA PHE A 31 19.47 15.89 13.88
C PHE A 31 19.19 14.81 12.83
N SER A 32 20.15 13.89 12.65
CA SER A 32 20.02 12.86 11.62
C SER A 32 19.03 11.77 12.04
N ASN A 33 18.37 11.18 11.05
CA ASN A 33 17.53 9.99 11.23
C ASN A 33 18.42 8.76 11.49
N SER A 34 19.04 8.69 12.66
CA SER A 34 19.99 7.65 13.08
C SER A 34 20.11 7.64 14.61
N VAL A 35 20.64 6.56 15.19
CA VAL A 35 20.89 6.44 16.63
C VAL A 35 21.68 7.64 17.16
N LYS A 36 22.75 8.07 16.46
CA LYS A 36 23.55 9.24 16.85
C LYS A 36 22.74 10.53 16.82
N GLY A 37 21.82 10.69 15.86
CA GLY A 37 20.93 11.84 15.79
C GLY A 37 19.91 11.85 16.94
N LEU A 38 19.35 10.68 17.26
CA LEU A 38 18.43 10.52 18.40
C LEU A 38 19.12 10.81 19.74
N GLU A 39 20.36 10.38 19.91
CA GLU A 39 21.17 10.74 21.10
C GLU A 39 21.48 12.24 21.17
N LYS A 40 21.73 12.89 20.02
CA LYS A 40 21.88 14.35 19.96
C LYS A 40 20.58 15.03 20.37
N PHE A 41 19.44 14.62 19.81
CA PHE A 41 18.12 15.12 20.15
C PHE A 41 17.87 14.98 21.67
N LYS A 42 18.07 13.77 22.23
CA LYS A 42 17.91 13.51 23.67
C LYS A 42 18.76 14.41 24.54
N ARG A 43 20.03 14.64 24.18
CA ARG A 43 20.91 15.55 24.92
C ARG A 43 20.40 16.99 24.91
N ILE A 44 19.93 17.47 23.77
CA ILE A 44 19.39 18.83 23.65
C ILE A 44 18.12 18.97 24.49
N ILE A 45 17.15 18.03 24.37
CA ILE A 45 15.94 18.04 25.19
C ILE A 45 16.29 18.05 26.69
N SER A 46 17.20 17.19 27.13
CA SER A 46 17.63 17.13 28.52
C SER A 46 18.33 18.41 28.98
N SER A 47 19.09 19.14 28.14
CA SER A 47 19.75 20.39 28.50
C SER A 47 18.76 21.51 28.81
N PHE A 48 17.53 21.45 28.31
CA PHE A 48 16.43 22.36 28.64
C PHE A 48 15.54 21.85 29.77
N LEU A 49 15.94 20.78 30.46
CA LEU A 49 15.17 20.12 31.53
C LEU A 49 13.75 19.66 31.05
N LEU A 50 13.62 19.33 29.78
CA LEU A 50 12.39 18.82 29.23
C LEU A 50 12.24 17.34 29.57
N SER A 51 11.04 16.97 30.00
CA SER A 51 10.66 15.61 30.40
C SER A 51 9.24 15.32 29.91
N SER A 52 8.81 14.07 30.04
CA SER A 52 7.44 13.64 29.73
C SER A 52 6.36 14.43 30.45
N ASN A 53 6.66 14.99 31.63
CA ASN A 53 5.70 15.73 32.44
C ASN A 53 5.51 17.20 32.03
N ASN A 54 6.44 17.77 31.30
CA ASN A 54 6.43 19.20 30.97
C ASN A 54 6.59 19.50 29.47
N CYS A 55 6.61 18.48 28.62
CA CYS A 55 6.87 18.61 27.19
C CYS A 55 5.88 17.76 26.37
N ILE A 56 5.33 18.36 25.31
CA ILE A 56 4.59 17.66 24.25
C ILE A 56 5.40 17.76 22.97
N ILE A 57 5.58 16.65 22.28
CA ILE A 57 6.33 16.57 21.03
C ILE A 57 5.36 16.30 19.88
N GLY A 58 5.42 17.13 18.84
CA GLY A 58 4.62 16.93 17.63
C GLY A 58 5.47 16.75 16.40
N MET A 59 4.94 15.99 15.47
CA MET A 59 5.55 15.77 14.16
C MET A 59 4.48 15.68 13.09
N GLU A 60 4.81 16.04 11.86
CA GLU A 60 3.92 15.91 10.73
C GLU A 60 3.96 14.48 10.15
N ALA A 61 2.80 13.91 9.79
CA ALA A 61 2.69 12.59 9.17
C ALA A 61 3.16 12.59 7.70
N THR A 62 4.39 13.05 7.44
CA THR A 62 4.96 13.08 6.10
C THR A 62 5.58 11.73 5.75
N GLY A 63 4.96 11.00 4.83
CA GLY A 63 5.40 9.66 4.42
C GLY A 63 5.44 8.67 5.60
N HIS A 64 6.50 7.87 5.68
CA HIS A 64 6.69 6.84 6.72
C HIS A 64 7.85 7.15 7.70
N TYR A 65 8.60 8.23 7.47
CA TYR A 65 9.83 8.52 8.22
C TYR A 65 9.60 8.91 9.67
N TRP A 66 8.40 9.34 10.03
CA TRP A 66 8.02 9.72 11.37
C TRP A 66 7.83 8.52 12.33
N VAL A 67 7.50 7.34 11.80
CA VAL A 67 7.12 6.16 12.61
C VAL A 67 8.22 5.74 13.57
N SER A 68 9.46 5.64 13.09
CA SER A 68 10.62 5.23 13.92
C SER A 68 10.92 6.24 15.01
N LEU A 69 10.83 7.54 14.69
CA LEU A 69 11.03 8.60 15.68
C LEU A 69 9.92 8.62 16.73
N TYR A 70 8.68 8.45 16.29
CA TYR A 70 7.50 8.35 17.17
C TYR A 70 7.67 7.22 18.18
N SER A 71 7.95 6.00 17.71
CA SER A 71 8.17 4.84 18.56
C SER A 71 9.26 5.10 19.59
N PHE A 72 10.42 5.60 19.16
CA PHE A 72 11.53 5.94 20.05
C PHE A 72 11.14 6.96 21.14
N LEU A 73 10.38 7.98 20.79
CA LEU A 73 9.98 9.03 21.75
C LEU A 73 8.91 8.54 22.73
N VAL A 74 7.99 7.71 22.27
CA VAL A 74 6.98 7.06 23.12
C VAL A 74 7.65 6.10 24.12
N ASP A 75 8.63 5.31 23.66
CA ASP A 75 9.43 4.43 24.54
C ASP A 75 10.19 5.19 25.62
N LEU A 76 10.55 6.45 25.35
CA LEU A 76 11.13 7.35 26.35
C LEU A 76 10.09 8.00 27.28
N GLY A 77 8.80 7.70 27.08
CA GLY A 77 7.69 8.19 27.88
C GLY A 77 7.18 9.58 27.49
N PHE A 78 7.59 10.14 26.35
CA PHE A 78 7.09 11.44 25.90
C PHE A 78 5.65 11.33 25.34
N THR A 79 4.85 12.36 25.58
CA THR A 79 3.57 12.54 24.88
C THR A 79 3.85 13.02 23.45
N CYS A 80 3.57 12.16 22.48
CA CYS A 80 3.80 12.42 21.07
C CYS A 80 2.48 12.62 20.33
N VAL A 81 2.43 13.63 19.46
CA VAL A 81 1.27 13.96 18.61
C VAL A 81 1.71 13.94 17.15
N VAL A 82 0.98 13.19 16.34
CA VAL A 82 1.17 13.17 14.89
C VAL A 82 0.12 14.08 14.25
N ILE A 83 0.55 15.09 13.52
CA ILE A 83 -0.30 16.13 12.92
C ILE A 83 -0.53 15.79 11.46
N ASN A 84 -1.78 15.92 11.02
CA ASN A 84 -2.12 15.75 9.61
C ASN A 84 -1.52 16.91 8.78
N PRO A 85 -0.82 16.64 7.65
CA PRO A 85 -0.27 17.65 6.76
C PRO A 85 -1.25 18.74 6.31
N ILE A 86 -2.54 18.40 6.19
CA ILE A 86 -3.58 19.39 5.87
C ILE A 86 -3.71 20.46 6.95
N GLN A 87 -3.53 20.09 8.22
CA GLN A 87 -3.63 21.02 9.34
C GLN A 87 -2.40 21.94 9.40
N SER A 88 -1.20 21.41 9.21
CA SER A 88 0.03 22.21 9.16
C SER A 88 0.02 23.18 7.98
N ASP A 89 -0.46 22.76 6.82
CA ASP A 89 -0.64 23.64 5.66
C ASP A 89 -1.68 24.74 5.88
N ALA A 90 -2.81 24.44 6.52
CA ALA A 90 -3.82 25.42 6.87
C ALA A 90 -3.29 26.46 7.87
N PHE A 91 -2.56 25.98 8.88
CA PHE A 91 -1.96 26.84 9.91
C PHE A 91 -0.85 27.73 9.32
N ARG A 92 -0.01 27.20 8.41
CA ARG A 92 1.03 27.96 7.69
C ARG A 92 0.46 29.14 6.91
N LYS A 93 -0.72 28.98 6.30
CA LYS A 93 -1.41 30.06 5.56
C LYS A 93 -1.86 31.23 6.44
N MET A 94 -2.00 31.02 7.74
CA MET A 94 -2.31 32.09 8.70
C MET A 94 -1.09 33.01 8.97
N TYR A 95 0.14 32.53 8.70
CA TYR A 95 1.35 33.35 8.84
C TYR A 95 1.65 34.12 7.54
N ILE A 96 1.89 35.41 7.66
CA ILE A 96 2.04 36.35 6.52
C ILE A 96 3.31 36.04 5.68
N ARG A 97 4.29 35.33 6.22
CA ARG A 97 5.52 34.96 5.51
C ARG A 97 5.48 33.49 5.08
N GLN A 98 5.24 33.28 3.80
CA GLN A 98 5.15 31.93 3.17
C GLN A 98 6.52 31.34 2.75
N THR A 99 7.63 31.67 3.42
CA THR A 99 8.92 31.03 3.11
C THR A 99 8.92 29.60 3.67
N LYS A 100 8.91 28.62 2.78
CA LYS A 100 9.08 27.22 3.15
C LYS A 100 10.54 26.98 3.51
N ASN A 101 10.80 26.67 4.80
CA ASN A 101 12.11 26.35 5.34
C ASN A 101 11.89 25.42 6.53
N ASP A 102 12.65 24.35 6.65
CA ASP A 102 12.53 23.31 7.67
C ASP A 102 12.46 23.86 9.10
N SER A 103 13.21 24.95 9.39
CA SER A 103 13.15 25.65 10.68
C SER A 103 11.81 26.36 10.93
N VAL A 104 11.17 26.86 9.87
CA VAL A 104 9.84 27.48 9.97
C VAL A 104 8.78 26.39 10.14
N ASP A 105 8.93 25.28 9.44
CA ASP A 105 8.00 24.17 9.49
C ASP A 105 7.98 23.49 10.86
N SER A 106 9.14 23.23 11.46
CA SER A 106 9.24 22.72 12.84
C SER A 106 8.66 23.70 13.89
N PHE A 107 8.86 25.01 13.70
CA PHE A 107 8.24 26.03 14.54
C PHE A 107 6.72 26.06 14.42
N ILE A 108 6.18 25.96 13.21
CA ILE A 108 4.73 25.90 12.96
C ILE A 108 4.11 24.68 13.65
N ILE A 109 4.74 23.52 13.56
CA ILE A 109 4.30 22.30 14.25
C ILE A 109 4.24 22.54 15.77
N ALA A 110 5.27 23.16 16.35
CA ALA A 110 5.27 23.51 17.78
C ALA A 110 4.15 24.49 18.15
N GLN A 111 3.85 25.48 17.29
CA GLN A 111 2.74 26.42 17.51
C GLN A 111 1.36 25.73 17.43
N ILE A 112 1.16 24.79 16.51
CA ILE A 112 -0.09 23.99 16.43
C ILE A 112 -0.32 23.25 17.74
N LEU A 113 0.71 22.61 18.28
CA LEU A 113 0.64 21.95 19.58
C LEU A 113 0.25 22.90 20.72
N ARG A 114 0.83 24.10 20.72
CA ARG A 114 0.53 25.11 21.75
C ARG A 114 -0.91 25.63 21.67
N PHE A 115 -1.46 25.79 20.48
CA PHE A 115 -2.85 26.21 20.32
C PHE A 115 -3.86 25.14 20.78
N GLY A 116 -3.45 23.87 20.84
CA GLY A 116 -4.28 22.77 21.34
C GLY A 116 -5.40 22.34 20.38
N GLU A 117 -5.55 22.98 19.23
CA GLU A 117 -6.55 22.62 18.22
C GLU A 117 -5.95 21.71 17.16
N PHE A 118 -5.65 20.49 17.54
CA PHE A 118 -5.19 19.45 16.63
C PHE A 118 -6.02 18.18 16.86
N SER A 119 -6.41 17.52 15.80
CA SER A 119 -6.86 16.14 15.92
C SER A 119 -5.60 15.30 16.15
N VAL A 120 -5.55 14.71 17.34
CA VAL A 120 -4.56 13.68 17.63
C VAL A 120 -4.83 12.57 16.63
N SER A 121 -3.91 12.33 15.71
CA SER A 121 -3.91 11.04 15.04
C SER A 121 -3.63 10.03 16.13
N HIS A 122 -4.65 9.36 16.63
CA HIS A 122 -4.45 8.25 17.54
C HIS A 122 -3.55 7.27 16.82
N PHE A 123 -2.33 7.15 17.30
CA PHE A 123 -1.54 5.99 16.93
C PHE A 123 -2.32 4.83 17.53
N SER A 124 -2.97 4.07 16.65
CA SER A 124 -3.66 2.85 17.05
C SER A 124 -2.67 1.98 17.83
N ASP A 125 -3.17 1.15 18.72
CA ASP A 125 -2.34 0.14 19.35
C ASP A 125 -1.55 -0.66 18.29
N GLU A 126 -0.53 -1.37 18.72
CA GLU A 126 0.39 -2.10 17.84
C GLU A 126 -0.35 -3.02 16.88
N ASP A 127 -1.38 -3.71 17.37
CA ASP A 127 -2.14 -4.68 16.58
C ASP A 127 -2.99 -4.00 15.50
N THR A 128 -3.67 -2.91 15.84
CA THR A 128 -4.44 -2.11 14.87
C THR A 128 -3.52 -1.47 13.81
N PHE A 129 -2.32 -1.05 14.21
CA PHE A 129 -1.31 -0.54 13.27
C PHE A 129 -0.80 -1.64 12.34
N ALA A 130 -0.53 -2.83 12.87
CA ALA A 130 -0.13 -3.98 12.07
C ALA A 130 -1.22 -4.37 11.07
N LEU A 131 -2.48 -4.45 11.51
CA LEU A 131 -3.63 -4.74 10.66
C LEU A 131 -3.79 -3.69 9.54
N ARG A 132 -3.59 -2.41 9.84
CA ARG A 132 -3.60 -1.32 8.85
C ARG A 132 -2.52 -1.50 7.79
N ASN A 133 -1.30 -1.83 8.21
CA ASN A 133 -0.19 -2.06 7.28
C ASN A 133 -0.45 -3.23 6.35
N LEU A 134 -0.94 -4.36 6.86
CA LEU A 134 -1.30 -5.53 6.05
C LEU A 134 -2.45 -5.22 5.09
N SER A 135 -3.49 -4.52 5.55
CA SER A 135 -4.62 -4.12 4.71
C SER A 135 -4.17 -3.23 3.56
N ARG A 136 -3.34 -2.22 3.81
CA ARG A 136 -2.80 -1.34 2.77
C ARG A 136 -1.87 -2.08 1.81
N TYR A 137 -1.04 -3.00 2.31
CA TYR A 137 -0.17 -3.83 1.48
C TYR A 137 -0.99 -4.75 0.57
N ARG A 138 -2.05 -5.37 1.10
CA ARG A 138 -2.99 -6.17 0.30
C ARG A 138 -3.62 -5.34 -0.83
N PHE A 139 -4.05 -4.09 -0.58
CA PHE A 139 -4.58 -3.21 -1.61
C PHE A 139 -3.54 -2.91 -2.70
N ALA A 140 -2.30 -2.62 -2.32
CA ALA A 140 -1.22 -2.39 -3.28
C ALA A 140 -0.99 -3.60 -4.20
N LEU A 141 -1.01 -4.83 -3.66
CA LEU A 141 -0.88 -6.05 -4.47
C LEU A 141 -2.05 -6.24 -5.44
N VAL A 142 -3.28 -5.91 -5.02
CA VAL A 142 -4.46 -5.97 -5.92
C VAL A 142 -4.33 -4.97 -7.07
N ASP A 143 -3.81 -3.79 -6.81
CA ASP A 143 -3.54 -2.80 -7.85
C ASP A 143 -2.46 -3.30 -8.83
N GLU A 144 -1.39 -3.92 -8.32
CA GLU A 144 -0.36 -4.55 -9.15
C GLU A 144 -0.93 -5.66 -10.03
N VAL A 145 -1.77 -6.55 -9.48
CA VAL A 145 -2.47 -7.59 -10.26
C VAL A 145 -3.31 -6.96 -11.36
N THR A 146 -4.00 -5.87 -11.07
CA THR A 146 -4.83 -5.15 -12.04
C THR A 146 -3.97 -4.59 -13.17
N ASP A 147 -2.80 -4.06 -12.87
CA ASP A 147 -1.87 -3.54 -13.89
C ASP A 147 -1.29 -4.67 -14.76
N TRP A 148 -0.95 -5.81 -14.18
CA TRP A 148 -0.53 -6.98 -14.95
C TRP A 148 -1.65 -7.53 -15.84
N LYS A 149 -2.89 -7.55 -15.36
CA LYS A 149 -4.08 -7.92 -16.13
C LYS A 149 -4.28 -7.00 -17.35
N ARG A 150 -4.10 -5.69 -17.20
CA ARG A 150 -4.15 -4.72 -18.31
C ARG A 150 -3.05 -4.98 -19.34
N LYS A 151 -1.82 -5.28 -18.90
CA LYS A 151 -0.71 -5.63 -19.80
C LYS A 151 -0.99 -6.89 -20.59
N LEU A 152 -1.60 -7.91 -19.97
CA LEU A 152 -2.00 -9.15 -20.66
C LEU A 152 -2.99 -8.86 -21.77
N VAL A 153 -4.04 -8.08 -21.48
CA VAL A 153 -5.05 -7.71 -22.50
C VAL A 153 -4.38 -6.97 -23.66
N ALA A 154 -3.54 -5.98 -23.37
CA ALA A 154 -2.86 -5.20 -24.41
C ALA A 154 -1.98 -6.07 -25.34
N ILE A 155 -1.46 -7.19 -24.86
CA ILE A 155 -0.71 -8.14 -25.68
C ILE A 155 -1.69 -9.05 -26.45
N LEU A 156 -2.72 -9.58 -25.80
CA LEU A 156 -3.70 -10.43 -26.46
C LEU A 156 -4.42 -9.71 -27.59
N ASP A 157 -4.78 -8.45 -27.42
CA ASP A 157 -5.38 -7.62 -28.46
C ASP A 157 -4.49 -7.48 -29.72
N GLN A 158 -3.18 -7.67 -29.58
CA GLN A 158 -2.25 -7.65 -30.69
C GLN A 158 -2.08 -9.02 -31.35
N VAL A 159 -1.95 -10.08 -30.54
CA VAL A 159 -1.57 -11.41 -31.06
C VAL A 159 -2.79 -12.31 -31.31
N PHE A 160 -3.88 -12.12 -30.54
CA PHE A 160 -5.12 -12.89 -30.62
C PHE A 160 -6.32 -12.06 -30.18
N PRO A 161 -6.76 -11.06 -30.96
CA PRO A 161 -7.85 -10.14 -30.59
C PRO A 161 -9.15 -10.85 -30.24
N GLU A 162 -9.44 -12.01 -30.85
CA GLU A 162 -10.64 -12.80 -30.65
C GLU A 162 -10.65 -13.51 -29.26
N TYR A 163 -9.50 -13.57 -28.58
CA TYR A 163 -9.36 -14.32 -27.32
C TYR A 163 -10.31 -13.86 -26.23
N SER A 164 -10.56 -12.55 -26.12
CA SER A 164 -11.45 -11.97 -25.11
C SER A 164 -12.87 -12.52 -25.14
N SER A 165 -13.33 -13.01 -26.29
CA SER A 165 -14.66 -13.58 -26.47
C SER A 165 -14.74 -15.07 -26.12
N LEU A 166 -13.61 -15.74 -25.90
CA LEU A 166 -13.57 -17.18 -25.62
C LEU A 166 -14.00 -17.54 -24.18
N PHE A 167 -13.75 -16.63 -23.23
CA PHE A 167 -14.03 -16.87 -21.83
C PHE A 167 -14.75 -15.67 -21.19
N SER A 168 -15.72 -15.94 -20.34
CA SER A 168 -16.37 -14.89 -19.55
C SER A 168 -15.40 -14.15 -18.61
N ASN A 169 -14.34 -14.84 -18.20
CA ASN A 169 -13.23 -14.28 -17.43
C ASN A 169 -11.92 -14.83 -18.01
N ILE A 170 -11.19 -13.99 -18.73
CA ILE A 170 -9.90 -14.32 -19.33
C ILE A 170 -8.78 -14.56 -18.29
N TYR A 171 -9.00 -14.16 -17.05
CA TYR A 171 -8.07 -14.38 -15.92
C TYR A 171 -8.44 -15.62 -15.10
N GLY A 172 -9.49 -16.35 -15.47
CA GLY A 172 -9.91 -17.56 -14.80
C GLY A 172 -8.89 -18.70 -14.97
N VAL A 173 -8.94 -19.68 -14.07
CA VAL A 173 -8.00 -20.80 -14.00
C VAL A 173 -7.79 -21.47 -15.37
N THR A 174 -8.88 -21.78 -16.09
CA THR A 174 -8.80 -22.47 -17.38
C THR A 174 -8.10 -21.62 -18.45
N SER A 175 -8.39 -20.32 -18.50
CA SER A 175 -7.76 -19.40 -19.45
C SER A 175 -6.28 -19.19 -19.12
N LYS A 176 -5.93 -19.00 -17.84
CA LYS A 176 -4.53 -18.89 -17.41
C LYS A 176 -3.72 -20.13 -17.77
N GLU A 177 -4.27 -21.32 -17.52
CA GLU A 177 -3.59 -22.57 -17.85
C GLU A 177 -3.43 -22.76 -19.37
N LEU A 178 -4.45 -22.39 -20.16
CA LEU A 178 -4.37 -22.41 -21.62
C LEU A 178 -3.27 -21.48 -22.13
N LEU A 179 -3.26 -20.22 -21.69
CA LEU A 179 -2.24 -19.25 -22.11
C LEU A 179 -0.83 -19.57 -21.62
N SER A 180 -0.72 -20.20 -20.46
CA SER A 180 0.58 -20.65 -19.93
C SER A 180 1.22 -21.71 -20.84
N LYS A 181 0.41 -22.64 -21.35
CA LYS A 181 0.89 -23.74 -22.22
C LYS A 181 0.91 -23.34 -23.69
N TYR A 182 -0.13 -22.70 -24.17
CA TYR A 182 -0.38 -22.37 -25.57
C TYR A 182 -0.70 -20.87 -25.70
N PRO A 183 0.29 -19.97 -25.57
CA PRO A 183 0.06 -18.53 -25.50
C PRO A 183 -0.38 -17.89 -26.81
N LEU A 184 -0.14 -18.55 -27.96
CA LEU A 184 -0.42 -18.02 -29.29
C LEU A 184 -1.49 -18.85 -30.03
N PRO A 185 -2.22 -18.26 -30.99
CA PRO A 185 -3.14 -19.01 -31.86
C PRO A 185 -2.49 -20.23 -32.51
N GLU A 186 -1.26 -20.08 -33.01
CA GLU A 186 -0.49 -21.16 -33.65
C GLU A 186 -0.23 -22.34 -32.70
N ASP A 187 0.06 -22.04 -31.44
CA ASP A 187 0.27 -23.07 -30.41
C ASP A 187 -1.02 -23.87 -30.18
N MET A 188 -2.17 -23.19 -30.12
CA MET A 188 -3.49 -23.83 -29.93
C MET A 188 -3.93 -24.68 -31.14
N LEU A 189 -3.44 -24.35 -32.35
CA LEU A 189 -3.64 -25.11 -33.57
C LEU A 189 -2.69 -26.30 -33.71
N SER A 190 -1.56 -26.28 -33.01
CA SER A 190 -0.53 -27.33 -33.09
C SER A 190 -0.93 -28.65 -32.40
N ILE A 191 -1.95 -28.61 -31.56
CA ILE A 191 -2.45 -29.77 -30.79
C ILE A 191 -3.81 -30.23 -31.33
N SER A 192 -4.15 -31.49 -31.09
CA SER A 192 -5.44 -31.99 -31.47
C SER A 192 -6.60 -31.39 -30.65
N ALA A 193 -7.78 -31.31 -31.22
CA ALA A 193 -8.96 -30.85 -30.49
C ALA A 193 -9.26 -31.69 -29.24
N ASN A 194 -8.93 -32.99 -29.26
CA ASN A 194 -9.11 -33.88 -28.13
C ASN A 194 -8.13 -33.55 -26.99
N GLU A 195 -6.86 -33.35 -27.28
CA GLU A 195 -5.84 -32.94 -26.26
C GLU A 195 -6.20 -31.59 -25.66
N LEU A 196 -6.63 -30.62 -26.49
CA LEU A 196 -7.10 -29.35 -26.01
C LEU A 196 -8.34 -29.49 -25.11
N ALA A 197 -9.30 -30.34 -25.50
CA ALA A 197 -10.50 -30.61 -24.71
C ALA A 197 -10.18 -31.25 -23.35
N GLU A 198 -9.23 -32.17 -23.29
CA GLU A 198 -8.77 -32.79 -22.04
C GLU A 198 -8.17 -31.75 -21.09
N LEU A 199 -7.30 -30.87 -21.60
CA LEU A 199 -6.75 -29.75 -20.81
C LEU A 199 -7.85 -28.85 -20.24
N LEU A 200 -8.77 -28.42 -21.11
CA LEU A 200 -9.89 -27.54 -20.74
C LEU A 200 -10.82 -28.21 -19.71
N SER A 201 -11.15 -29.49 -19.92
CA SER A 201 -11.99 -30.25 -19.01
C SER A 201 -11.38 -30.40 -17.64
N LYS A 202 -10.08 -30.73 -17.57
CA LYS A 202 -9.34 -30.85 -16.33
C LYS A 202 -9.36 -29.53 -15.52
N CYS A 203 -9.06 -28.41 -16.17
CA CYS A 203 -8.96 -27.10 -15.50
C CYS A 203 -10.32 -26.48 -15.15
N SER A 204 -11.39 -26.86 -15.89
CA SER A 204 -12.73 -26.33 -15.68
C SER A 204 -13.63 -27.26 -14.85
N LYS A 205 -13.09 -28.35 -14.30
CA LYS A 205 -13.87 -29.41 -13.61
C LYS A 205 -15.00 -29.95 -14.46
N GLY A 206 -14.72 -30.23 -15.75
CA GLY A 206 -15.66 -30.79 -16.72
C GLY A 206 -16.60 -29.79 -17.40
N ARG A 207 -16.50 -28.49 -17.09
CA ARG A 207 -17.38 -27.45 -17.69
C ARG A 207 -17.11 -27.24 -19.19
N PHE A 208 -15.86 -27.31 -19.62
CA PHE A 208 -15.43 -27.13 -21.01
C PHE A 208 -14.95 -28.47 -21.58
N GLY A 209 -15.36 -28.78 -22.78
CA GLY A 209 -15.01 -30.01 -23.47
C GLY A 209 -14.67 -29.76 -24.94
N ILE A 210 -14.98 -30.76 -25.78
CA ILE A 210 -14.61 -30.79 -27.21
C ILE A 210 -15.19 -29.61 -28.00
N ASP A 211 -16.39 -29.16 -27.67
CA ASP A 211 -17.04 -28.05 -28.39
C ASP A 211 -16.27 -26.74 -28.13
N LYS A 212 -15.85 -26.52 -26.89
CA LYS A 212 -15.03 -25.36 -26.54
C LYS A 212 -13.65 -25.42 -27.18
N ALA A 213 -13.05 -26.61 -27.26
CA ALA A 213 -11.77 -26.80 -27.94
C ALA A 213 -11.87 -26.44 -29.44
N LYS A 214 -12.91 -26.91 -30.10
CA LYS A 214 -13.18 -26.58 -31.51
C LYS A 214 -13.45 -25.07 -31.70
N GLU A 215 -14.22 -24.45 -30.82
CA GLU A 215 -14.43 -22.98 -30.84
C GLU A 215 -13.12 -22.21 -30.76
N ILE A 216 -12.22 -22.59 -29.84
CA ILE A 216 -10.91 -21.98 -29.69
C ILE A 216 -10.08 -22.14 -30.98
N GLN A 217 -10.02 -23.35 -31.54
CA GLN A 217 -9.26 -23.62 -32.77
C GLN A 217 -9.85 -22.91 -33.97
N ASP A 218 -11.17 -22.81 -34.10
CA ASP A 218 -11.81 -22.04 -35.17
C ASP A 218 -11.43 -20.56 -35.07
N LYS A 219 -11.53 -19.95 -33.89
CA LYS A 219 -11.09 -18.55 -33.71
C LYS A 219 -9.59 -18.36 -33.91
N ALA A 220 -8.77 -19.30 -33.47
CA ALA A 220 -7.32 -19.25 -33.69
C ALA A 220 -6.95 -19.33 -35.18
N SER A 221 -7.64 -20.17 -35.96
CA SER A 221 -7.42 -20.30 -37.41
C SER A 221 -7.84 -19.06 -38.20
N ASN A 222 -8.84 -18.34 -37.71
CA ASN A 222 -9.41 -17.15 -38.36
C ASN A 222 -8.86 -15.83 -37.72
N SER A 223 -7.88 -15.91 -36.82
CA SER A 223 -7.37 -14.74 -36.15
C SER A 223 -6.61 -13.79 -37.08
N PHE A 224 -6.88 -12.49 -36.97
CA PHE A 224 -6.17 -11.43 -37.66
C PHE A 224 -5.02 -10.80 -36.86
N GLY A 225 -4.66 -11.41 -35.70
CA GLY A 225 -3.54 -10.99 -34.91
C GLY A 225 -2.22 -10.91 -35.70
N ILE A 226 -1.26 -10.16 -35.19
CA ILE A 226 0.06 -9.99 -35.83
C ILE A 226 0.77 -11.34 -35.98
N LYS A 227 1.59 -11.44 -37.06
CA LYS A 227 2.32 -12.68 -37.43
C LYS A 227 3.85 -12.53 -37.28
N PHE A 228 4.31 -11.48 -36.64
CA PHE A 228 5.74 -11.22 -36.42
C PHE A 228 6.05 -11.05 -34.93
N ALA A 229 7.31 -11.23 -34.54
CA ALA A 229 7.78 -11.15 -33.14
C ALA A 229 7.07 -12.10 -32.15
N LEU A 230 6.41 -13.14 -32.62
CA LEU A 230 5.56 -14.04 -31.85
C LEU A 230 6.29 -14.68 -30.67
N LYS A 231 7.58 -15.04 -30.82
CA LYS A 231 8.40 -15.59 -29.72
C LYS A 231 8.49 -14.65 -28.52
N SER A 232 8.62 -13.34 -28.75
CA SER A 232 8.69 -12.36 -27.66
C SER A 232 7.34 -12.20 -26.96
N PHE A 233 6.24 -12.19 -27.69
CA PHE A 233 4.89 -12.13 -27.12
C PHE A 233 4.53 -13.40 -26.35
N SER A 234 4.85 -14.57 -26.89
CA SER A 234 4.69 -15.86 -26.19
C SER A 234 5.42 -15.84 -24.85
N PHE A 235 6.68 -15.38 -24.83
CA PHE A 235 7.46 -15.25 -23.61
C PHE A 235 6.80 -14.27 -22.62
N GLN A 236 6.40 -13.08 -23.10
CA GLN A 236 5.75 -12.07 -22.25
C GLN A 236 4.44 -12.58 -21.65
N ILE A 237 3.56 -13.23 -22.43
CA ILE A 237 2.30 -13.79 -21.93
C ILE A 237 2.57 -14.78 -20.79
N LYS A 238 3.52 -15.71 -20.96
CA LYS A 238 3.88 -16.68 -19.92
C LYS A 238 4.39 -16.01 -18.66
N GLN A 239 5.26 -14.99 -18.79
CA GLN A 239 5.77 -14.25 -17.63
C GLN A 239 4.65 -13.48 -16.90
N ILE A 240 3.76 -12.84 -17.65
CA ILE A 240 2.63 -12.11 -17.07
C ILE A 240 1.67 -13.06 -16.34
N ILE A 241 1.34 -14.21 -16.92
CA ILE A 241 0.48 -15.21 -16.26
C ILE A 241 1.13 -15.70 -14.95
N ASN A 242 2.42 -16.01 -14.97
CA ASN A 242 3.14 -16.42 -13.76
C ASN A 242 3.12 -15.32 -12.70
N GLN A 243 3.35 -14.07 -13.10
CA GLN A 243 3.34 -12.93 -12.17
C GLN A 243 1.96 -12.71 -11.54
N ILE A 244 0.89 -12.76 -12.36
CA ILE A 244 -0.49 -12.67 -11.86
C ILE A 244 -0.77 -13.77 -10.84
N SER A 245 -0.42 -15.03 -11.16
CA SER A 245 -0.67 -16.17 -10.27
C SER A 245 0.12 -16.03 -8.97
N PHE A 246 1.39 -15.64 -9.03
CA PHE A 246 2.23 -15.41 -7.85
C PHE A 246 1.65 -14.32 -6.93
N LEU A 247 1.20 -13.19 -7.50
CA LEU A 247 0.59 -12.12 -6.71
C LEU A 247 -0.77 -12.53 -6.14
N GLU A 248 -1.58 -13.28 -6.89
CA GLU A 248 -2.87 -13.79 -6.40
C GLU A 248 -2.65 -14.76 -5.21
N ASP A 249 -1.63 -15.60 -5.22
CA ASP A 249 -1.27 -16.47 -4.10
C ASP A 249 -0.81 -15.65 -2.87
N GLN A 250 0.05 -14.63 -3.08
CA GLN A 250 0.44 -13.73 -1.99
C GLN A 250 -0.75 -12.97 -1.37
N ILE A 251 -1.72 -12.58 -2.19
CA ILE A 251 -2.93 -11.93 -1.69
C ILE A 251 -3.71 -12.88 -0.79
N LEU A 252 -3.83 -14.16 -1.15
CA LEU A 252 -4.51 -15.16 -0.32
C LEU A 252 -3.83 -15.34 1.04
N ASP A 253 -2.49 -15.46 1.06
CA ASP A 253 -1.73 -15.59 2.30
C ASP A 253 -1.94 -14.38 3.23
N ILE A 254 -1.94 -13.17 2.66
CA ILE A 254 -2.18 -11.94 3.43
C ILE A 254 -3.64 -11.84 3.90
N GLU A 255 -4.60 -12.27 3.09
CA GLU A 255 -6.02 -12.30 3.48
C GLU A 255 -6.28 -13.25 4.66
N GLU A 256 -5.59 -14.38 4.72
CA GLU A 256 -5.64 -15.30 5.86
C GLU A 256 -5.10 -14.64 7.14
N GLU A 257 -3.95 -13.95 7.05
CA GLU A 257 -3.37 -13.24 8.18
C GLU A 257 -4.26 -12.08 8.66
N ILE A 258 -4.78 -11.27 7.73
CA ILE A 258 -5.72 -10.19 8.03
C ILE A 258 -6.97 -10.73 8.75
N SER A 259 -7.55 -11.84 8.26
CA SER A 259 -8.72 -12.46 8.86
C SER A 259 -8.43 -12.96 10.28
N SER A 260 -7.27 -13.58 10.48
CA SER A 260 -6.82 -14.04 11.80
C SER A 260 -6.68 -12.89 12.79
N MET A 261 -6.01 -11.79 12.39
CA MET A 261 -5.84 -10.62 13.24
C MET A 261 -7.17 -9.93 13.54
N LEU A 262 -8.02 -9.71 12.52
CA LEU A 262 -9.33 -9.08 12.74
C LEU A 262 -10.19 -9.85 13.73
N ASN A 263 -10.22 -11.16 13.62
CA ASN A 263 -11.01 -12.01 14.53
C ASN A 263 -10.53 -11.93 15.98
N SER A 264 -9.26 -11.64 16.21
CA SER A 264 -8.74 -11.40 17.57
C SER A 264 -9.04 -10.00 18.10
N LEU A 265 -9.09 -8.99 17.23
CA LEU A 265 -9.23 -7.57 17.59
C LEU A 265 -10.70 -7.12 17.65
N CYS A 266 -11.45 -7.40 16.61
CA CYS A 266 -12.82 -6.92 16.46
C CYS A 266 -13.73 -7.91 15.70
N PRO A 267 -14.03 -9.09 16.28
CA PRO A 267 -14.85 -10.10 15.61
C PRO A 267 -16.29 -9.64 15.34
N VAL A 268 -16.76 -8.60 16.02
CA VAL A 268 -18.14 -8.10 15.90
C VAL A 268 -18.39 -7.36 14.59
N ILE A 269 -17.36 -6.77 13.97
CA ILE A 269 -17.55 -5.96 12.74
C ILE A 269 -18.08 -6.79 11.57
N THR A 270 -17.73 -8.07 11.50
CA THR A 270 -18.18 -8.99 10.45
C THR A 270 -19.64 -9.46 10.61
N THR A 271 -20.29 -9.14 11.73
CA THR A 271 -21.73 -9.40 11.92
C THR A 271 -22.60 -8.44 11.11
N ILE A 272 -22.03 -7.34 10.62
CA ILE A 272 -22.74 -6.38 9.77
C ILE A 272 -22.87 -6.97 8.37
N THR A 273 -24.11 -7.08 7.89
CA THR A 273 -24.39 -7.66 6.57
C THR A 273 -23.63 -6.94 5.46
N GLY A 274 -22.85 -7.70 4.69
CA GLY A 274 -22.03 -7.17 3.57
C GLY A 274 -20.60 -6.78 3.97
N ILE A 275 -20.24 -6.87 5.25
CA ILE A 275 -18.86 -6.66 5.69
C ILE A 275 -18.20 -8.01 5.96
N GLY A 276 -17.33 -8.43 5.05
CA GLY A 276 -16.44 -9.57 5.26
C GLY A 276 -15.12 -9.14 5.95
N ASP A 277 -14.28 -10.11 6.27
CA ASP A 277 -13.04 -9.89 7.04
C ASP A 277 -12.14 -8.79 6.45
N ILE A 278 -11.90 -8.82 5.16
CA ILE A 278 -11.00 -7.86 4.48
C ILE A 278 -11.54 -6.42 4.54
N LEU A 279 -12.84 -6.27 4.29
CA LEU A 279 -13.47 -4.94 4.38
C LEU A 279 -13.57 -4.49 5.84
N GLY A 280 -13.91 -5.41 6.75
CA GLY A 280 -13.95 -5.16 8.18
C GLY A 280 -12.59 -4.72 8.73
N ALA A 281 -11.52 -5.40 8.33
CA ALA A 281 -10.16 -5.05 8.69
C ALA A 281 -9.77 -3.65 8.20
N ALA A 282 -10.09 -3.33 6.94
CA ALA A 282 -9.82 -2.01 6.39
C ALA A 282 -10.57 -0.90 7.16
N ILE A 283 -11.85 -1.10 7.44
CA ILE A 283 -12.66 -0.13 8.20
C ILE A 283 -12.11 0.01 9.63
N PHE A 284 -11.96 -1.10 10.34
CA PHE A 284 -11.50 -1.08 11.73
C PHE A 284 -10.12 -0.45 11.88
N SER A 285 -9.18 -0.82 11.02
CA SER A 285 -7.81 -0.34 11.12
C SER A 285 -7.63 1.14 10.73
N GLU A 286 -8.51 1.71 9.91
CA GLU A 286 -8.43 3.12 9.51
C GLU A 286 -9.19 4.06 10.45
N ILE A 287 -10.27 3.59 11.08
CA ILE A 287 -11.10 4.40 11.97
C ILE A 287 -10.61 4.29 13.44
N GLY A 288 -10.14 3.13 13.85
CA GLY A 288 -9.67 2.85 15.22
C GLY A 288 -10.75 2.23 16.07
#